data_f2e86be13be67826b80f4926fcb4fed6
#
_entry.id   f2e86be13be67826b80f4926fcb4fed6
#
_cell.length_a   1.000
_cell.length_b   1.000
_cell.length_c   1.000
_cell.angle_alpha   90.00
_cell.angle_beta   90.00
_cell.angle_gamma   90.00
#
_symmetry.space_group_name_H-M   'P 1'
#
loop_
_entity.id
_entity.type
_entity.pdbx_description
1 polymer ?
#
loop_
_entity_poly.entity_id
_entity_poly.type
_entity_poly.pdbx_seq_one_letter_code
_entity_poly.pdbx_strand_id
1 'polypeptide(L)'
;MKILVLSFYYRPDLSAGSFRATSLVRALKASAPDVEIQVVTTLPNRYRSFNVDAPAAEMADGITIKRIALPPHRSGMLDQSKAFLTFARAACRMVRGEKYYFIFATSSRLMTATLGAWIAWRKKTPLYLDIRDIFVDTIKDVLHPSLAAFARPVFGILERWTIRRAQKVNLVSGGFREYFESRYPEQRFSYFTNGIDDEFLAVAPARAAEAKRDCPLVAVYAGNLGEGQGLHLILPELAKRTLGTVHFRVFGDGGKKGQLLRALESAGASNVEVLPLVPRNRLIEEYGKADILFLHLNNLDAFKKVLPSKVFEYGALGKPVWAGVPGFSADFIRNEIDNAAVFPPCDAEAAVAALSALTIQTRPRPGFVEKYSRAAICRSMAADILRTANERR
;
A
#
# COMPACT_ATOMS: atom_id res chain seq x y z
N MET A 1 8.78 -2.22 29.46
CA MET A 1 9.55 -2.03 28.20
C MET A 1 8.77 -1.09 27.30
N LYS A 2 9.42 -0.06 26.66
CA LYS A 2 8.71 0.93 25.82
C LYS A 2 9.21 0.84 24.37
N ILE A 3 8.29 0.69 23.41
CA ILE A 3 8.58 0.62 21.97
C ILE A 3 8.07 1.90 21.30
N LEU A 4 8.91 2.53 20.49
CA LEU A 4 8.50 3.60 19.58
C LEU A 4 8.10 3.00 18.23
N VAL A 5 6.90 3.32 17.77
CA VAL A 5 6.43 3.05 16.41
C VAL A 5 6.33 4.36 15.65
N LEU A 6 7.13 4.52 14.61
CA LEU A 6 7.13 5.69 13.75
C LEU A 6 6.49 5.35 12.40
N SER A 7 5.31 5.92 12.16
CA SER A 7 4.57 5.73 10.92
C SER A 7 3.98 7.06 10.45
N PHE A 8 4.15 7.41 9.18
CA PHE A 8 3.57 8.65 8.64
C PHE A 8 2.04 8.57 8.57
N TYR A 9 1.49 7.37 8.27
CA TYR A 9 0.04 7.11 8.24
C TYR A 9 -0.34 6.09 9.30
N TYR A 10 -1.40 6.36 10.03
CA TYR A 10 -1.98 5.47 11.03
C TYR A 10 -3.50 5.68 11.08
N ARG A 11 -4.24 4.79 11.76
CA ARG A 11 -5.69 4.96 11.90
C ARG A 11 -6.08 6.36 12.40
N PRO A 12 -7.13 7.00 11.85
CA PRO A 12 -8.13 6.48 10.92
C PRO A 12 -7.83 6.73 9.43
N ASP A 13 -6.60 7.06 9.02
CA ASP A 13 -6.25 7.24 7.62
C ASP A 13 -6.58 6.02 6.76
N LEU A 14 -7.17 6.22 5.58
CA LEU A 14 -7.52 5.18 4.61
C LEU A 14 -6.34 4.89 3.67
N SER A 15 -5.34 4.17 4.15
CA SER A 15 -4.22 3.74 3.32
C SER A 15 -3.71 2.36 3.74
N ALA A 16 -3.14 1.62 2.80
CA ALA A 16 -2.51 0.33 3.08
C ALA A 16 -1.45 0.42 4.18
N GLY A 17 -0.76 1.58 4.28
CA GLY A 17 0.20 1.87 5.35
C GLY A 17 -0.45 1.96 6.71
N SER A 18 -1.55 2.67 6.79
CA SER A 18 -2.32 2.83 8.02
C SER A 18 -2.87 1.50 8.52
N PHE A 19 -3.52 0.73 7.64
CA PHE A 19 -4.09 -0.58 8.00
C PHE A 19 -3.01 -1.55 8.51
N ARG A 20 -1.87 -1.62 7.80
CA ARG A 20 -0.74 -2.46 8.20
C ARG A 20 -0.16 -2.04 9.56
N ALA A 21 0.13 -0.76 9.75
CA ALA A 21 0.71 -0.24 10.99
C ALA A 21 -0.24 -0.46 12.17
N THR A 22 -1.54 -0.25 11.98
CA THR A 22 -2.56 -0.48 13.02
C THR A 22 -2.65 -1.95 13.41
N SER A 23 -2.70 -2.86 12.44
CA SER A 23 -2.75 -4.31 12.70
C SER A 23 -1.47 -4.82 13.38
N LEU A 24 -0.30 -4.31 12.96
CA LEU A 24 0.97 -4.68 13.58
C LEU A 24 1.07 -4.20 15.04
N VAL A 25 0.66 -2.97 15.33
CA VAL A 25 0.68 -2.42 16.70
C VAL A 25 -0.24 -3.22 17.61
N ARG A 26 -1.43 -3.61 17.13
CA ARG A 26 -2.33 -4.51 17.87
C ARG A 26 -1.69 -5.88 18.10
N ALA A 27 -1.07 -6.46 17.07
CA ALA A 27 -0.38 -7.75 17.21
C ALA A 27 0.80 -7.69 18.18
N LEU A 28 1.61 -6.61 18.15
CA LEU A 28 2.69 -6.38 19.11
C LEU A 28 2.17 -6.29 20.56
N LYS A 29 1.08 -5.54 20.75
CA LYS A 29 0.46 -5.40 22.08
C LYS A 29 -0.11 -6.72 22.59
N ALA A 30 -0.77 -7.48 21.72
CA ALA A 30 -1.31 -8.80 22.05
C ALA A 30 -0.20 -9.81 22.38
N SER A 31 0.94 -9.76 21.66
CA SER A 31 2.09 -10.66 21.89
C SER A 31 2.92 -10.28 23.10
N ALA A 32 2.85 -9.05 23.56
CA ALA A 32 3.60 -8.54 24.73
C ALA A 32 2.73 -7.52 25.50
N PRO A 33 1.79 -7.99 26.34
CA PRO A 33 0.83 -7.12 27.04
C PRO A 33 1.47 -6.08 27.96
N ASP A 34 2.64 -6.38 28.55
CA ASP A 34 3.37 -5.49 29.47
C ASP A 34 4.20 -4.42 28.74
N VAL A 35 4.25 -4.45 27.41
CA VAL A 35 4.99 -3.47 26.62
C VAL A 35 4.17 -2.21 26.44
N GLU A 36 4.73 -1.06 26.77
CA GLU A 36 4.21 0.24 26.38
C GLU A 36 4.54 0.50 24.91
N ILE A 37 3.55 0.87 24.12
CA ILE A 37 3.75 1.23 22.72
C ILE A 37 3.39 2.69 22.52
N GLN A 38 4.35 3.48 22.04
CA GLN A 38 4.10 4.85 21.61
C GLN A 38 4.14 4.93 20.09
N VAL A 39 3.00 5.27 19.49
CA VAL A 39 2.87 5.55 18.06
C VAL A 39 3.01 7.05 17.84
N VAL A 40 3.94 7.45 16.98
CA VAL A 40 4.07 8.82 16.50
C VAL A 40 3.73 8.85 15.01
N THR A 41 2.69 9.61 14.68
CA THR A 41 2.08 9.65 13.35
C THR A 41 1.58 11.06 13.01
N THR A 42 0.93 11.23 11.86
CA THR A 42 0.26 12.48 11.48
C THR A 42 -1.24 12.44 11.80
N LEU A 43 -1.89 13.59 11.90
CA LEU A 43 -3.34 13.68 11.74
C LEU A 43 -3.71 13.14 10.35
N PRO A 44 -4.95 12.63 10.17
CA PRO A 44 -5.41 12.12 8.88
C PRO A 44 -5.18 13.12 7.75
N ASN A 45 -4.50 12.71 6.68
CA ASN A 45 -4.14 13.64 5.60
C ASN A 45 -4.01 12.96 4.22
N ARG A 46 -4.37 11.68 4.10
CA ARG A 46 -4.15 10.93 2.85
C ARG A 46 -5.00 11.42 1.68
N TYR A 47 -6.27 11.70 1.94
CA TYR A 47 -7.22 12.16 0.93
C TYR A 47 -7.92 13.42 1.41
N ARG A 48 -7.99 14.44 0.56
CA ARG A 48 -8.71 15.71 0.85
C ARG A 48 -10.21 15.55 0.90
N SER A 49 -10.73 14.62 0.09
CA SER A 49 -12.14 14.31 -0.01
C SER A 49 -12.67 13.44 1.15
N PHE A 50 -11.79 12.99 2.03
CA PHE A 50 -12.13 12.14 3.17
C PHE A 50 -11.53 12.71 4.45
N ASN A 51 -12.27 13.61 5.10
CA ASN A 51 -11.92 14.16 6.40
C ASN A 51 -12.53 13.30 7.51
N VAL A 52 -11.65 12.74 8.33
CA VAL A 52 -12.04 12.07 9.59
C VAL A 52 -11.30 12.76 10.72
N ASP A 53 -12.05 13.23 11.70
CA ASP A 53 -11.49 13.82 12.90
C ASP A 53 -10.80 12.76 13.75
N ALA A 54 -9.61 13.10 14.23
CA ALA A 54 -8.86 12.27 15.17
C ALA A 54 -8.20 13.16 16.24
N PRO A 55 -8.21 12.75 17.51
CA PRO A 55 -7.56 13.52 18.56
C PRO A 55 -6.04 13.57 18.35
N ALA A 56 -5.42 14.70 18.72
CA ALA A 56 -3.96 14.85 18.64
C ALA A 56 -3.21 13.87 19.53
N ALA A 57 -3.82 13.45 20.63
CA ALA A 57 -3.32 12.40 21.53
C ALA A 57 -4.45 11.48 21.94
N GLU A 58 -4.16 10.19 21.98
CA GLU A 58 -5.11 9.14 22.35
C GLU A 58 -4.35 8.07 23.13
N MET A 59 -4.96 7.53 24.17
CA MET A 59 -4.44 6.39 24.92
C MET A 59 -5.53 5.33 24.98
N ALA A 60 -5.23 4.13 24.49
CA ALA A 60 -6.11 2.98 24.55
C ALA A 60 -5.28 1.70 24.64
N ASP A 61 -5.67 0.79 25.53
CA ASP A 61 -5.07 -0.56 25.67
C ASP A 61 -3.53 -0.57 25.86
N GLY A 62 -2.99 0.43 26.58
CA GLY A 62 -1.54 0.58 26.77
C GLY A 62 -0.78 1.03 25.52
N ILE A 63 -1.49 1.55 24.51
CA ILE A 63 -0.96 2.17 23.30
C ILE A 63 -1.21 3.66 23.40
N THR A 64 -0.15 4.46 23.36
CA THR A 64 -0.23 5.92 23.29
C THR A 64 -0.02 6.35 21.84
N ILE A 65 -1.00 7.02 21.25
CA ILE A 65 -0.93 7.54 19.89
C ILE A 65 -0.78 9.06 19.96
N LYS A 66 0.27 9.59 19.36
CA LYS A 66 0.51 11.05 19.24
C LYS A 66 0.48 11.44 17.77
N ARG A 67 -0.46 12.30 17.39
CA ARG A 67 -0.67 12.75 16.01
C ARG A 67 -0.18 14.18 15.81
N ILE A 68 0.53 14.40 14.73
CA ILE A 68 1.14 15.68 14.36
C ILE A 68 0.30 16.32 13.26
N ALA A 69 -0.17 17.53 13.51
CA ALA A 69 -0.82 18.36 12.49
C ALA A 69 0.22 18.78 11.44
N LEU A 70 -0.15 18.60 10.17
CA LEU A 70 0.66 19.06 9.03
C LEU A 70 0.05 20.34 8.44
N PRO A 71 0.91 21.24 7.89
CA PRO A 71 0.38 22.35 7.13
C PRO A 71 -0.40 21.85 5.91
N PRO A 72 -1.43 22.60 5.45
CA PRO A 72 -2.12 22.30 4.22
C PRO A 72 -1.09 22.17 3.07
N HIS A 73 -1.08 21.03 2.38
CA HIS A 73 -0.14 20.79 1.29
C HIS A 73 -0.89 20.38 0.03
N ARG A 74 -0.47 20.94 -1.10
CA ARG A 74 -0.87 20.51 -2.44
C ARG A 74 0.08 19.43 -2.92
N SER A 75 -0.29 18.73 -3.99
CA SER A 75 0.54 17.68 -4.60
C SER A 75 1.76 18.28 -5.30
N GLY A 76 2.80 18.63 -4.54
CA GLY A 76 4.07 19.14 -5.06
C GLY A 76 5.22 18.69 -4.16
N MET A 77 6.43 18.51 -4.74
CA MET A 77 7.59 18.01 -4.00
C MET A 77 8.00 18.96 -2.87
N LEU A 78 7.91 20.27 -3.07
CA LEU A 78 8.23 21.27 -2.05
C LEU A 78 7.24 21.23 -0.88
N ASP A 79 5.95 21.10 -1.16
CA ASP A 79 4.92 21.01 -0.13
C ASP A 79 5.05 19.71 0.67
N GLN A 80 5.35 18.62 -0.01
CA GLN A 80 5.60 17.32 0.64
C GLN A 80 6.86 17.38 1.53
N SER A 81 7.90 18.08 1.09
CA SER A 81 9.11 18.28 1.87
C SER A 81 8.86 19.14 3.13
N LYS A 82 8.09 20.23 3.00
CA LYS A 82 7.67 21.05 4.14
C LYS A 82 6.83 20.26 5.15
N ALA A 83 5.85 19.52 4.67
CA ALA A 83 5.03 18.65 5.50
C ALA A 83 5.89 17.60 6.25
N PHE A 84 6.84 16.98 5.55
CA PHE A 84 7.75 16.03 6.18
C PHE A 84 8.68 16.70 7.21
N LEU A 85 9.25 17.87 6.93
CA LEU A 85 10.09 18.60 7.88
C LEU A 85 9.31 18.99 9.15
N THR A 86 8.05 19.39 9.00
CA THR A 86 7.16 19.65 10.14
C THR A 86 6.95 18.38 10.97
N PHE A 87 6.65 17.26 10.31
CA PHE A 87 6.53 15.95 10.96
C PHE A 87 7.82 15.57 11.68
N ALA A 88 8.96 15.65 11.03
CA ALA A 88 10.25 15.25 11.58
C ALA A 88 10.63 16.08 12.81
N ARG A 89 10.46 17.41 12.75
CA ARG A 89 10.75 18.30 13.88
C ARG A 89 9.84 18.03 15.08
N ALA A 90 8.55 17.83 14.82
CA ALA A 90 7.59 17.52 15.89
C ALA A 90 7.84 16.15 16.50
N ALA A 91 8.08 15.11 15.68
CA ALA A 91 8.42 13.78 16.12
C ALA A 91 9.68 13.80 17.01
N CYS A 92 10.75 14.49 16.58
CA CYS A 92 11.98 14.64 17.37
C CYS A 92 11.72 15.31 18.73
N ARG A 93 10.85 16.34 18.78
CA ARG A 93 10.46 16.97 20.05
C ARG A 93 9.69 16.01 20.95
N MET A 94 8.73 15.25 20.39
CA MET A 94 7.89 14.29 21.15
C MET A 94 8.68 13.14 21.75
N VAL A 95 9.78 12.73 21.10
CA VAL A 95 10.63 11.64 21.59
C VAL A 95 11.82 12.14 22.45
N ARG A 96 11.99 13.46 22.56
CA ARG A 96 13.07 14.05 23.38
C ARG A 96 12.86 13.70 24.86
N GLY A 97 13.86 13.27 25.55
CA GLY A 97 13.74 12.87 26.96
C GLY A 97 13.16 11.49 27.23
N GLU A 98 12.46 10.90 26.24
CA GLU A 98 11.91 9.55 26.37
C GLU A 98 12.99 8.49 26.14
N LYS A 99 12.92 7.38 26.89
CA LYS A 99 13.79 6.20 26.70
C LYS A 99 12.97 5.10 26.01
N TYR A 100 13.51 4.56 24.94
CA TYR A 100 12.91 3.42 24.23
C TYR A 100 13.83 2.22 24.29
N TYR A 101 13.23 1.06 24.46
CA TYR A 101 13.91 -0.21 24.37
C TYR A 101 14.16 -0.61 22.93
N PHE A 102 13.21 -0.27 22.05
CA PHE A 102 13.21 -0.63 20.65
C PHE A 102 12.48 0.41 19.80
N ILE A 103 12.88 0.55 18.53
CA ILE A 103 12.24 1.46 17.57
C ILE A 103 11.83 0.65 16.34
N PHE A 104 10.58 0.82 15.95
CA PHE A 104 10.04 0.36 14.68
C PHE A 104 9.72 1.57 13.81
N ALA A 105 10.14 1.55 12.54
CA ALA A 105 9.78 2.61 11.59
C ALA A 105 9.37 2.01 10.24
N THR A 106 8.26 2.51 9.68
CA THR A 106 7.78 2.07 8.35
C THR A 106 8.06 3.13 7.30
N SER A 107 8.54 2.71 6.14
CA SER A 107 8.84 3.58 5.00
C SER A 107 7.64 3.73 4.06
N SER A 108 6.49 4.21 4.53
CA SER A 108 5.51 4.72 3.56
C SER A 108 6.08 5.88 2.71
N ARG A 109 7.24 6.39 3.11
CA ARG A 109 8.18 7.27 2.40
C ARG A 109 9.57 7.01 2.96
N LEU A 110 10.63 7.02 2.13
CA LEU A 110 12.02 6.81 2.57
C LEU A 110 12.37 7.67 3.79
N MET A 111 11.97 8.94 3.76
CA MET A 111 12.30 9.89 4.81
C MET A 111 11.76 9.52 6.20
N THR A 112 10.66 8.78 6.30
CA THR A 112 10.17 8.28 7.60
C THR A 112 11.08 7.18 8.15
N ALA A 113 11.57 6.28 7.30
CA ALA A 113 12.58 5.29 7.68
C ALA A 113 13.89 5.96 8.11
N THR A 114 14.33 6.96 7.36
CA THR A 114 15.52 7.76 7.68
C THR A 114 15.38 8.49 9.01
N LEU A 115 14.22 9.08 9.29
CA LEU A 115 13.94 9.70 10.59
C LEU A 115 14.00 8.67 11.72
N GLY A 116 13.43 7.47 11.50
CA GLY A 116 13.55 6.36 12.45
C GLY A 116 15.01 5.96 12.71
N ALA A 117 15.80 5.85 11.65
CA ALA A 117 17.23 5.54 11.75
C ALA A 117 18.01 6.64 12.48
N TRP A 118 17.68 7.91 12.25
CA TRP A 118 18.30 9.03 12.94
C TRP A 118 17.95 9.06 14.44
N ILE A 119 16.68 8.84 14.80
CA ILE A 119 16.26 8.75 16.20
C ILE A 119 16.93 7.56 16.89
N ALA A 120 16.98 6.40 16.23
CA ALA A 120 17.63 5.20 16.75
C ALA A 120 19.14 5.42 16.99
N TRP A 121 19.82 6.09 16.07
CA TRP A 121 21.22 6.47 16.19
C TRP A 121 21.46 7.40 17.38
N ARG A 122 20.67 8.48 17.50
CA ARG A 122 20.78 9.46 18.59
C ARG A 122 20.52 8.85 19.96
N LYS A 123 19.59 7.90 20.02
CA LYS A 123 19.19 7.24 21.28
C LYS A 123 19.97 5.95 21.58
N LYS A 124 20.86 5.53 20.65
CA LYS A 124 21.58 4.26 20.74
C LYS A 124 20.62 3.07 20.95
N THR A 125 19.49 3.08 20.27
CA THR A 125 18.40 2.11 20.42
C THR A 125 18.33 1.24 19.16
N PRO A 126 18.10 -0.09 19.29
CA PRO A 126 17.90 -0.98 18.13
C PRO A 126 16.72 -0.54 17.27
N LEU A 127 16.84 -0.75 15.95
CA LEU A 127 15.86 -0.34 14.96
C LEU A 127 15.43 -1.52 14.09
N TYR A 128 14.13 -1.65 13.88
CA TYR A 128 13.52 -2.49 12.85
C TYR A 128 12.86 -1.60 11.80
N LEU A 129 13.18 -1.82 10.53
CA LEU A 129 12.58 -1.10 9.41
C LEU A 129 11.56 -1.97 8.67
N ASP A 130 10.45 -1.38 8.26
CA ASP A 130 9.45 -1.99 7.37
C ASP A 130 9.45 -1.21 6.04
N ILE A 131 10.16 -1.73 5.04
CA ILE A 131 10.35 -1.09 3.74
C ILE A 131 9.21 -1.45 2.82
N ARG A 132 8.51 -0.43 2.31
CA ARG A 132 7.29 -0.58 1.53
C ARG A 132 7.42 -0.15 0.07
N ASP A 133 8.45 0.63 -0.25
CA ASP A 133 8.74 1.14 -1.59
C ASP A 133 10.24 1.26 -1.80
N ILE A 134 10.71 1.08 -3.04
CA ILE A 134 12.07 1.38 -3.45
C ILE A 134 12.12 2.83 -3.93
N PHE A 135 12.33 3.75 -3.01
CA PHE A 135 12.23 5.18 -3.28
C PHE A 135 13.28 5.67 -4.29
N VAL A 136 14.51 5.15 -4.23
CA VAL A 136 15.61 5.56 -5.12
C VAL A 136 15.33 5.18 -6.58
N ASP A 137 14.64 4.06 -6.82
CA ASP A 137 14.21 3.67 -8.17
C ASP A 137 13.04 4.54 -8.65
N THR A 138 12.12 4.90 -7.75
CA THR A 138 10.94 5.73 -8.08
C THR A 138 11.32 7.16 -8.48
N ILE A 139 12.44 7.69 -7.98
CA ILE A 139 12.89 9.06 -8.28
C ILE A 139 13.08 9.28 -9.78
N LYS A 140 13.62 8.30 -10.51
CA LYS A 140 13.86 8.40 -11.96
C LYS A 140 12.56 8.50 -12.77
N ASP A 141 11.49 7.90 -12.25
CA ASP A 141 10.19 7.86 -12.91
C ASP A 141 9.30 9.08 -12.59
N VAL A 142 9.64 9.81 -11.52
CA VAL A 142 8.83 10.95 -11.02
C VAL A 142 9.47 12.30 -11.30
N LEU A 143 10.80 12.40 -11.33
CA LEU A 143 11.52 13.64 -11.56
C LEU A 143 11.99 13.79 -13.01
N HIS A 144 12.15 15.07 -13.44
CA HIS A 144 12.82 15.36 -14.70
C HIS A 144 14.22 14.72 -14.73
N PRO A 145 14.68 14.15 -15.86
CA PRO A 145 15.93 13.38 -15.93
C PRO A 145 17.17 14.07 -15.33
N SER A 146 17.34 15.38 -15.56
CA SER A 146 18.45 16.15 -15.00
C SER A 146 18.41 16.23 -13.46
N LEU A 147 17.22 16.45 -12.90
CA LEU A 147 17.03 16.53 -11.44
C LEU A 147 17.13 15.13 -10.81
N ALA A 148 16.64 14.10 -11.48
CA ALA A 148 16.76 12.72 -11.05
C ALA A 148 18.23 12.27 -10.98
N ALA A 149 19.05 12.63 -11.98
CA ALA A 149 20.48 12.32 -12.02
C ALA A 149 21.23 12.89 -10.82
N PHE A 150 20.88 14.10 -10.39
CA PHE A 150 21.49 14.74 -9.21
C PHE A 150 20.92 14.20 -7.87
N ALA A 151 19.62 13.98 -7.80
CA ALA A 151 18.96 13.53 -6.57
C ALA A 151 19.27 12.05 -6.22
N ARG A 152 19.39 11.18 -7.23
CA ARG A 152 19.60 9.74 -7.07
C ARG A 152 20.81 9.37 -6.19
N PRO A 153 22.03 9.91 -6.40
CA PRO A 153 23.18 9.59 -5.54
C PRO A 153 22.96 10.05 -4.10
N VAL A 154 22.35 11.21 -3.87
CA VAL A 154 22.07 11.73 -2.53
C VAL A 154 21.10 10.81 -1.80
N PHE A 155 19.99 10.44 -2.43
CA PHE A 155 19.02 9.51 -1.85
C PHE A 155 19.59 8.09 -1.72
N GLY A 156 20.49 7.66 -2.60
CA GLY A 156 21.20 6.39 -2.49
C GLY A 156 22.13 6.32 -1.26
N ILE A 157 22.83 7.41 -0.95
CA ILE A 157 23.65 7.51 0.27
C ILE A 157 22.73 7.46 1.51
N LEU A 158 21.62 8.20 1.47
CA LEU A 158 20.65 8.24 2.55
C LEU A 158 20.00 6.88 2.80
N GLU A 159 19.61 6.17 1.72
CA GLU A 159 19.08 4.80 1.79
C GLU A 159 20.11 3.86 2.42
N ARG A 160 21.36 3.91 1.93
CA ARG A 160 22.44 3.06 2.44
C ARG A 160 22.67 3.28 3.94
N TRP A 161 22.72 4.53 4.37
CA TRP A 161 22.86 4.87 5.78
C TRP A 161 21.68 4.36 6.60
N THR A 162 20.46 4.55 6.09
CA THR A 162 19.22 4.13 6.75
C THR A 162 19.16 2.61 6.91
N ILE A 163 19.40 1.86 5.85
CA ILE A 163 19.35 0.38 5.87
C ILE A 163 20.42 -0.21 6.78
N ARG A 164 21.66 0.27 6.69
CA ARG A 164 22.76 -0.22 7.53
C ARG A 164 22.58 0.08 9.02
N ARG A 165 21.74 1.03 9.36
CA ARG A 165 21.44 1.41 10.75
C ARG A 165 20.45 0.46 11.41
N ALA A 166 19.64 -0.22 10.65
CA ALA A 166 18.66 -1.16 11.16
C ALA A 166 19.33 -2.47 11.63
N GLN A 167 18.84 -3.02 12.71
CA GLN A 167 19.19 -4.37 13.16
C GLN A 167 18.55 -5.43 12.27
N LYS A 168 17.36 -5.13 11.75
CA LYS A 168 16.64 -5.95 10.79
C LYS A 168 15.74 -5.10 9.90
N VAL A 169 15.52 -5.56 8.68
CA VAL A 169 14.71 -4.88 7.66
C VAL A 169 13.67 -5.84 7.12
N ASN A 170 12.39 -5.48 7.21
CA ASN A 170 11.34 -6.19 6.49
C ASN A 170 11.11 -5.58 5.12
N LEU A 171 10.97 -6.43 4.11
CA LEU A 171 10.59 -6.08 2.74
C LEU A 171 9.16 -6.54 2.49
N VAL A 172 8.25 -5.61 2.18
CA VAL A 172 6.82 -5.90 2.02
C VAL A 172 6.48 -6.62 0.71
N SER A 173 7.38 -6.58 -0.27
CA SER A 173 7.27 -7.27 -1.55
C SER A 173 8.46 -8.19 -1.75
N GLY A 174 8.21 -9.42 -2.19
CA GLY A 174 9.26 -10.33 -2.62
C GLY A 174 10.07 -9.81 -3.82
N GLY A 175 9.47 -8.95 -4.64
CA GLY A 175 10.16 -8.30 -5.76
C GLY A 175 11.23 -7.28 -5.34
N PHE A 176 11.30 -6.93 -4.05
CA PHE A 176 12.37 -6.07 -3.53
C PHE A 176 13.64 -6.84 -3.18
N ARG A 177 13.56 -8.17 -3.06
CA ARG A 177 14.64 -9.04 -2.59
C ARG A 177 15.95 -8.78 -3.31
N GLU A 178 15.97 -8.97 -4.61
CA GLU A 178 17.17 -8.80 -5.43
C GLU A 178 17.80 -7.41 -5.28
N TYR A 179 16.96 -6.35 -5.26
CA TYR A 179 17.44 -4.98 -5.10
C TYR A 179 18.16 -4.75 -3.77
N PHE A 180 17.60 -5.24 -2.66
CA PHE A 180 18.16 -4.98 -1.34
C PHE A 180 19.25 -5.99 -0.96
N GLU A 181 19.08 -7.29 -1.22
CA GLU A 181 20.09 -8.30 -0.87
C GLU A 181 21.41 -8.09 -1.65
N SER A 182 21.35 -7.73 -2.94
CA SER A 182 22.55 -7.45 -3.72
C SER A 182 23.31 -6.20 -3.25
N ARG A 183 22.60 -5.19 -2.72
CA ARG A 183 23.19 -3.93 -2.24
C ARG A 183 23.65 -3.98 -0.78
N TYR A 184 23.04 -4.84 0.01
CA TYR A 184 23.22 -4.93 1.46
C TYR A 184 23.35 -6.39 1.91
N PRO A 185 24.37 -7.14 1.43
CA PRO A 185 24.48 -8.59 1.68
C PRO A 185 24.66 -8.95 3.16
N GLU A 186 25.17 -8.02 3.98
CA GLU A 186 25.35 -8.23 5.43
C GLU A 186 24.08 -7.89 6.24
N GLN A 187 23.04 -7.33 5.59
CA GLN A 187 21.84 -6.93 6.29
C GLN A 187 20.89 -8.11 6.47
N ARG A 188 20.23 -8.17 7.63
CA ARG A 188 19.23 -9.19 7.95
C ARG A 188 17.86 -8.76 7.41
N PHE A 189 17.30 -9.56 6.51
CA PHE A 189 15.99 -9.31 5.94
C PHE A 189 14.92 -10.26 6.45
N SER A 190 13.66 -9.80 6.44
CA SER A 190 12.44 -10.58 6.58
C SER A 190 11.45 -10.17 5.49
N TYR A 191 10.41 -11.01 5.25
CA TYR A 191 9.52 -10.88 4.09
C TYR A 191 8.06 -11.00 4.52
N PHE A 192 7.63 -10.15 5.44
CA PHE A 192 6.24 -10.06 5.84
C PHE A 192 5.50 -9.10 4.90
N THR A 193 4.72 -9.66 3.99
CA THR A 193 3.99 -8.91 2.98
C THR A 193 2.76 -8.19 3.55
N ASN A 194 2.02 -7.46 2.72
CA ASN A 194 0.66 -7.04 3.04
C ASN A 194 -0.23 -8.29 3.20
N GLY A 195 -1.42 -8.12 3.74
CA GLY A 195 -2.34 -9.23 3.94
C GLY A 195 -3.78 -8.79 3.79
N ILE A 196 -4.67 -9.76 3.94
CA ILE A 196 -6.11 -9.60 3.89
C ILE A 196 -6.59 -9.10 5.24
N ASP A 197 -7.31 -7.98 5.26
CA ASP A 197 -7.95 -7.47 6.48
C ASP A 197 -9.20 -8.29 6.83
N ASP A 198 -9.48 -8.43 8.13
CA ASP A 198 -10.55 -9.27 8.67
C ASP A 198 -11.94 -8.93 8.09
N GLU A 199 -12.16 -7.69 7.71
CA GLU A 199 -13.42 -7.23 7.08
C GLU A 199 -13.69 -7.91 5.74
N PHE A 200 -12.64 -8.26 4.98
CA PHE A 200 -12.77 -9.03 3.74
C PHE A 200 -12.94 -10.53 3.96
N LEU A 201 -12.56 -11.03 5.14
CA LEU A 201 -12.74 -12.42 5.51
C LEU A 201 -14.19 -12.71 5.94
N ALA A 202 -14.88 -11.70 6.47
CA ALA A 202 -16.28 -11.81 6.93
C ALA A 202 -17.29 -11.88 5.77
N VAL A 203 -16.86 -11.51 4.55
CA VAL A 203 -17.72 -11.57 3.37
C VAL A 203 -17.61 -12.95 2.75
N ALA A 204 -18.54 -13.83 3.10
CA ALA A 204 -18.67 -15.12 2.39
C ALA A 204 -18.89 -14.82 0.89
N PRO A 205 -18.07 -15.39 -0.01
CA PRO A 205 -18.29 -15.22 -1.44
C PRO A 205 -19.65 -15.76 -1.80
N ALA A 206 -20.60 -14.86 -2.06
CA ALA A 206 -21.91 -15.25 -2.55
C ALA A 206 -21.72 -16.03 -3.85
N ARG A 207 -22.14 -17.28 -3.89
CA ARG A 207 -22.13 -18.12 -5.08
C ARG A 207 -23.06 -17.44 -6.09
N ALA A 208 -22.49 -16.68 -7.02
CA ALA A 208 -23.27 -16.06 -8.08
C ALA A 208 -23.90 -17.20 -8.90
N ALA A 209 -25.22 -17.16 -9.02
CA ALA A 209 -25.94 -18.02 -9.95
C ALA A 209 -25.39 -17.75 -11.36
N GLU A 210 -25.14 -18.81 -12.11
CA GLU A 210 -24.84 -18.77 -13.54
C GLU A 210 -26.09 -18.26 -14.29
N ALA A 211 -26.26 -16.96 -14.33
CA ALA A 211 -27.31 -16.37 -15.17
C ALA A 211 -26.66 -15.95 -16.49
N LYS A 212 -27.20 -16.42 -17.60
CA LYS A 212 -27.01 -15.75 -18.91
C LYS A 212 -27.46 -14.31 -18.72
N ARG A 213 -26.52 -13.37 -18.77
CA ARG A 213 -26.80 -11.96 -18.59
C ARG A 213 -26.82 -11.28 -19.96
N ASP A 214 -27.94 -10.68 -20.28
CA ASP A 214 -28.08 -9.78 -21.44
C ASP A 214 -27.54 -8.35 -21.16
N CYS A 215 -26.81 -8.15 -20.05
CA CYS A 215 -26.26 -6.86 -19.64
C CYS A 215 -24.72 -6.90 -19.54
N PRO A 216 -24.05 -5.74 -19.72
CA PRO A 216 -22.60 -5.65 -19.62
C PRO A 216 -22.07 -6.12 -18.28
N LEU A 217 -20.86 -6.74 -18.28
CA LEU A 217 -20.15 -7.14 -17.07
C LEU A 217 -19.73 -5.91 -16.27
N VAL A 218 -19.88 -5.94 -14.96
CA VAL A 218 -19.46 -4.85 -14.07
C VAL A 218 -18.03 -5.10 -13.59
N ALA A 219 -17.07 -4.29 -14.07
CA ALA A 219 -15.69 -4.29 -13.62
C ALA A 219 -15.46 -3.17 -12.59
N VAL A 220 -15.04 -3.53 -11.37
CA VAL A 220 -14.81 -2.56 -10.29
C VAL A 220 -13.33 -2.37 -10.03
N TYR A 221 -12.92 -1.10 -10.02
CA TYR A 221 -11.64 -0.63 -9.48
C TYR A 221 -11.88 0.26 -8.27
N ALA A 222 -11.10 0.13 -7.22
CA ALA A 222 -11.11 1.11 -6.14
C ALA A 222 -9.71 1.45 -5.64
N GLY A 223 -9.42 2.75 -5.52
CA GLY A 223 -8.15 3.21 -4.96
C GLY A 223 -7.65 4.54 -5.45
N ASN A 224 -6.34 4.74 -5.33
CA ASN A 224 -5.69 5.97 -5.78
C ASN A 224 -5.78 6.12 -7.30
N LEU A 225 -6.12 7.32 -7.77
CA LEU A 225 -6.11 7.71 -9.18
C LEU A 225 -4.86 8.56 -9.46
N GLY A 226 -3.70 7.93 -9.30
CA GLY A 226 -2.39 8.56 -9.44
C GLY A 226 -1.61 8.08 -10.67
N GLU A 227 -0.41 8.63 -10.86
CA GLU A 227 0.51 8.25 -11.93
C GLU A 227 0.84 6.75 -11.90
N GLY A 228 1.10 6.22 -10.70
CA GLY A 228 1.50 4.83 -10.53
C GLY A 228 0.43 3.80 -10.89
N GLN A 229 -0.84 4.17 -10.90
CA GLN A 229 -1.94 3.30 -11.31
C GLN A 229 -2.21 3.35 -12.81
N GLY A 230 -1.84 4.43 -13.50
CA GLY A 230 -1.93 4.55 -14.95
C GLY A 230 -3.33 4.42 -15.54
N LEU A 231 -4.42 4.59 -14.76
CA LEU A 231 -5.78 4.44 -15.28
C LEU A 231 -6.12 5.45 -16.38
N HIS A 232 -5.57 6.66 -16.30
CA HIS A 232 -5.73 7.70 -17.31
C HIS A 232 -5.07 7.35 -18.65
N LEU A 233 -4.21 6.34 -18.68
CA LEU A 233 -3.55 5.85 -19.90
C LEU A 233 -4.33 4.70 -20.54
N ILE A 234 -4.78 3.72 -19.74
CA ILE A 234 -5.41 2.52 -20.30
C ILE A 234 -6.92 2.63 -20.43
N LEU A 235 -7.61 3.21 -19.44
CA LEU A 235 -9.05 3.09 -19.32
C LEU A 235 -9.83 3.74 -20.46
N PRO A 236 -9.41 4.89 -21.03
CA PRO A 236 -10.11 5.51 -22.17
C PRO A 236 -10.19 4.59 -23.39
N GLU A 237 -9.09 3.97 -23.79
CA GLU A 237 -9.06 3.06 -24.94
C GLU A 237 -9.70 1.71 -24.61
N LEU A 238 -9.47 1.17 -23.42
CA LEU A 238 -10.08 -0.08 -22.99
C LEU A 238 -11.60 0.02 -22.92
N ALA A 239 -12.15 1.12 -22.39
CA ALA A 239 -13.58 1.36 -22.32
C ALA A 239 -14.20 1.40 -23.72
N LYS A 240 -13.56 2.11 -24.67
CA LYS A 240 -13.99 2.15 -26.05
C LYS A 240 -14.06 0.77 -26.71
N ARG A 241 -13.03 -0.07 -26.47
CA ARG A 241 -12.95 -1.45 -27.02
C ARG A 241 -13.95 -2.41 -26.38
N THR A 242 -14.41 -2.11 -25.17
CA THR A 242 -15.35 -2.95 -24.41
C THR A 242 -16.74 -2.32 -24.28
N LEU A 243 -17.06 -1.35 -25.14
CA LEU A 243 -18.38 -0.72 -25.18
C LEU A 243 -19.46 -1.79 -25.42
N GLY A 244 -20.51 -1.78 -24.60
CA GLY A 244 -21.59 -2.78 -24.65
C GLY A 244 -21.26 -4.12 -23.96
N THR A 245 -20.00 -4.41 -23.62
CA THR A 245 -19.60 -5.66 -22.99
C THR A 245 -19.14 -5.51 -21.53
N VAL A 246 -18.50 -4.38 -21.20
CA VAL A 246 -18.05 -4.10 -19.82
C VAL A 246 -18.45 -2.69 -19.42
N HIS A 247 -18.95 -2.57 -18.20
CA HIS A 247 -19.19 -1.30 -17.51
C HIS A 247 -18.20 -1.16 -16.35
N PHE A 248 -17.42 -0.08 -16.37
CA PHE A 248 -16.41 0.18 -15.34
C PHE A 248 -16.94 1.09 -14.24
N ARG A 249 -16.82 0.66 -13.00
CA ARG A 249 -17.07 1.50 -11.82
C ARG A 249 -15.75 1.75 -11.10
N VAL A 250 -15.32 3.00 -11.09
CA VAL A 250 -14.00 3.43 -10.61
C VAL A 250 -14.16 4.29 -9.37
N PHE A 251 -13.96 3.70 -8.21
CA PHE A 251 -14.01 4.41 -6.92
C PHE A 251 -12.63 4.95 -6.56
N GLY A 252 -12.49 6.27 -6.48
CA GLY A 252 -11.18 6.80 -6.13
C GLY A 252 -11.02 8.31 -6.19
N ASP A 253 -9.84 8.71 -5.73
CA ASP A 253 -9.34 10.08 -5.84
C ASP A 253 -7.82 10.05 -6.01
N GLY A 254 -7.24 11.15 -6.52
CA GLY A 254 -5.80 11.24 -6.73
C GLY A 254 -5.40 12.27 -7.77
N GLY A 255 -4.10 12.50 -7.88
CA GLY A 255 -3.54 13.59 -8.70
C GLY A 255 -3.81 13.48 -10.21
N LYS A 256 -4.22 12.31 -10.70
CA LYS A 256 -4.54 12.08 -12.14
C LYS A 256 -6.03 11.97 -12.43
N LYS A 257 -6.90 12.15 -11.42
CA LYS A 257 -8.35 12.08 -11.62
C LYS A 257 -8.85 13.05 -12.70
N GLY A 258 -8.42 14.31 -12.66
CA GLY A 258 -8.83 15.29 -13.68
C GLY A 258 -8.33 14.95 -15.10
N GLN A 259 -7.15 14.35 -15.21
CA GLN A 259 -6.63 13.87 -16.50
C GLN A 259 -7.43 12.67 -17.01
N LEU A 260 -7.78 11.72 -16.12
CA LEU A 260 -8.63 10.57 -16.43
C LEU A 260 -9.99 11.01 -16.96
N LEU A 261 -10.67 11.94 -16.27
CA LEU A 261 -12.00 12.41 -16.69
C LEU A 261 -11.97 13.05 -18.08
N ARG A 262 -11.00 13.93 -18.34
CA ARG A 262 -10.84 14.54 -19.69
C ARG A 262 -10.53 13.49 -20.78
N ALA A 263 -9.70 12.50 -20.46
CA ALA A 263 -9.36 11.45 -21.42
C ALA A 263 -10.55 10.54 -21.73
N LEU A 264 -11.40 10.22 -20.74
CA LEU A 264 -12.64 9.47 -20.93
C LEU A 264 -13.65 10.23 -21.78
N GLU A 265 -13.83 11.52 -21.51
CA GLU A 265 -14.69 12.42 -22.30
C GLU A 265 -14.22 12.48 -23.77
N SER A 266 -12.93 12.72 -23.98
CA SER A 266 -12.34 12.77 -25.34
C SER A 266 -12.45 11.45 -26.10
N ALA A 267 -12.46 10.32 -25.39
CA ALA A 267 -12.63 8.99 -25.99
C ALA A 267 -14.09 8.61 -26.22
N GLY A 268 -15.07 9.40 -25.74
CA GLY A 268 -16.49 9.05 -25.78
C GLY A 268 -16.83 7.81 -24.94
N ALA A 269 -16.10 7.57 -23.85
CA ALA A 269 -16.23 6.37 -23.02
C ALA A 269 -17.46 6.47 -22.09
N SER A 270 -18.64 6.11 -22.61
CA SER A 270 -19.91 6.17 -21.87
C SER A 270 -20.12 5.02 -20.88
N ASN A 271 -19.27 4.00 -20.91
CA ASN A 271 -19.33 2.83 -20.05
C ASN A 271 -18.37 2.90 -18.84
N VAL A 272 -17.94 4.10 -18.44
CA VAL A 272 -17.07 4.33 -17.27
C VAL A 272 -17.72 5.34 -16.32
N GLU A 273 -17.93 4.92 -15.09
CA GLU A 273 -18.42 5.75 -13.99
C GLU A 273 -17.29 6.00 -12.99
N VAL A 274 -16.86 7.26 -12.84
CA VAL A 274 -15.83 7.65 -11.85
C VAL A 274 -16.51 8.20 -10.60
N LEU A 275 -16.42 7.45 -9.52
CA LEU A 275 -17.12 7.64 -8.26
C LEU A 275 -16.18 8.18 -7.16
N PRO A 276 -16.72 8.90 -6.16
CA PRO A 276 -15.94 9.35 -5.01
C PRO A 276 -15.46 8.17 -4.17
N LEU A 277 -14.53 8.46 -3.26
CA LEU A 277 -14.15 7.52 -2.22
C LEU A 277 -15.36 7.20 -1.33
N VAL A 278 -15.50 5.94 -0.98
CA VAL A 278 -16.56 5.46 -0.08
C VAL A 278 -15.94 4.80 1.15
N PRO A 279 -16.67 4.75 2.28
CA PRO A 279 -16.26 3.97 3.45
C PRO A 279 -16.04 2.51 3.09
N ARG A 280 -15.17 1.84 3.85
CA ARG A 280 -14.69 0.49 3.52
C ARG A 280 -15.81 -0.56 3.48
N ASN A 281 -16.77 -0.50 4.40
CA ASN A 281 -17.94 -1.37 4.39
C ASN A 281 -18.73 -1.23 3.08
N ARG A 282 -18.97 0.01 2.63
CA ARG A 282 -19.65 0.26 1.36
C ARG A 282 -18.82 -0.24 0.17
N LEU A 283 -17.51 -0.09 0.22
CA LEU A 283 -16.62 -0.60 -0.84
C LEU A 283 -16.70 -2.13 -0.97
N ILE A 284 -16.75 -2.83 0.15
CA ILE A 284 -16.92 -4.29 0.18
C ILE A 284 -18.24 -4.72 -0.47
N GLU A 285 -19.33 -3.98 -0.21
CA GLU A 285 -20.62 -4.23 -0.88
C GLU A 285 -20.52 -4.02 -2.39
N GLU A 286 -19.81 -2.97 -2.84
CA GLU A 286 -19.61 -2.70 -4.27
C GLU A 286 -18.74 -3.78 -4.94
N TYR A 287 -17.71 -4.28 -4.26
CA TYR A 287 -16.97 -5.45 -4.72
C TYR A 287 -17.84 -6.72 -4.80
N GLY A 288 -18.77 -6.89 -3.87
CA GLY A 288 -19.73 -8.00 -3.88
C GLY A 288 -20.62 -8.01 -5.13
N LYS A 289 -21.01 -6.82 -5.61
CA LYS A 289 -21.83 -6.63 -6.82
C LYS A 289 -21.05 -6.73 -8.12
N ALA A 290 -19.72 -6.65 -8.07
CA ALA A 290 -18.87 -6.74 -9.25
C ALA A 290 -18.89 -8.15 -9.86
N ASP A 291 -18.77 -8.22 -11.17
CA ASP A 291 -18.47 -9.45 -11.90
C ASP A 291 -16.97 -9.69 -11.98
N ILE A 292 -16.19 -8.60 -12.07
CA ILE A 292 -14.73 -8.61 -12.23
C ILE A 292 -14.12 -7.54 -11.33
N LEU A 293 -13.00 -7.86 -10.70
CA LEU A 293 -12.17 -6.89 -9.98
C LEU A 293 -11.00 -6.47 -10.87
N PHE A 294 -10.98 -5.18 -11.23
CA PHE A 294 -9.98 -4.63 -12.12
C PHE A 294 -8.81 -4.04 -11.35
N LEU A 295 -7.59 -4.42 -11.71
CA LEU A 295 -6.34 -3.93 -11.13
C LEU A 295 -5.43 -3.42 -12.25
N HIS A 296 -4.81 -2.24 -12.03
CA HIS A 296 -3.84 -1.72 -12.98
C HIS A 296 -2.68 -1.00 -12.26
N LEU A 297 -1.49 -1.20 -12.76
CA LEU A 297 -0.29 -0.42 -12.47
C LEU A 297 0.27 0.14 -13.77
N ASN A 298 0.93 1.29 -13.69
CA ASN A 298 1.58 1.92 -14.83
C ASN A 298 2.82 1.12 -15.28
N ASN A 299 3.20 1.24 -16.54
CA ASN A 299 4.39 0.59 -17.10
C ASN A 299 5.67 1.36 -16.75
N LEU A 300 5.99 1.42 -15.47
CA LEU A 300 7.22 2.03 -14.96
C LEU A 300 8.10 0.97 -14.29
N ASP A 301 9.41 1.08 -14.45
CA ASP A 301 10.37 0.10 -13.90
C ASP A 301 10.24 -0.09 -12.39
N ALA A 302 9.95 0.98 -11.66
CA ALA A 302 9.73 0.92 -10.22
C ALA A 302 8.58 -0.02 -9.83
N PHE A 303 7.55 -0.14 -10.68
CA PHE A 303 6.39 -0.99 -10.40
C PHE A 303 6.58 -2.46 -10.72
N LYS A 304 7.65 -2.83 -11.45
CA LYS A 304 7.99 -4.25 -11.72
C LYS A 304 8.28 -5.07 -10.46
N LYS A 305 8.63 -4.38 -9.36
CA LYS A 305 9.02 -5.01 -8.07
C LYS A 305 7.94 -4.88 -6.98
N VAL A 306 6.92 -4.07 -7.21
CA VAL A 306 5.87 -3.77 -6.22
C VAL A 306 4.83 -4.88 -6.19
N LEU A 307 4.25 -5.14 -5.01
CA LEU A 307 3.06 -5.96 -4.83
C LEU A 307 1.95 -5.10 -4.20
N PRO A 308 0.92 -4.69 -4.97
CA PRO A 308 -0.15 -3.85 -4.47
C PRO A 308 -1.00 -4.56 -3.41
N SER A 309 -1.39 -3.84 -2.37
CA SER A 309 -2.23 -4.42 -1.30
C SER A 309 -3.60 -4.92 -1.78
N LYS A 310 -4.14 -4.34 -2.85
CA LYS A 310 -5.40 -4.77 -3.47
C LYS A 310 -5.42 -6.21 -3.96
N VAL A 311 -4.27 -6.74 -4.33
CA VAL A 311 -4.14 -8.15 -4.74
C VAL A 311 -4.67 -9.09 -3.65
N PHE A 312 -4.40 -8.75 -2.38
CA PHE A 312 -4.86 -9.55 -1.24
C PHE A 312 -6.38 -9.41 -1.02
N GLU A 313 -6.92 -8.19 -1.13
CA GLU A 313 -8.35 -7.93 -1.04
C GLU A 313 -9.11 -8.68 -2.15
N TYR A 314 -8.62 -8.58 -3.39
CA TYR A 314 -9.23 -9.21 -4.58
C TYR A 314 -9.13 -10.75 -4.52
N GLY A 315 -7.99 -11.26 -4.09
CA GLY A 315 -7.80 -12.69 -3.87
C GLY A 315 -8.78 -13.26 -2.85
N ALA A 316 -9.02 -12.55 -1.74
CA ALA A 316 -9.93 -12.97 -0.69
C ALA A 316 -11.40 -13.03 -1.13
N LEU A 317 -11.83 -12.10 -1.98
CA LEU A 317 -13.23 -12.00 -2.42
C LEU A 317 -13.64 -13.09 -3.41
N GLY A 318 -12.71 -13.87 -3.94
CA GLY A 318 -13.01 -14.98 -4.85
C GLY A 318 -13.51 -14.56 -6.24
N LYS A 319 -13.65 -13.27 -6.52
CA LYS A 319 -14.09 -12.76 -7.82
C LYS A 319 -13.03 -12.96 -8.90
N PRO A 320 -13.39 -13.03 -10.19
CA PRO A 320 -12.44 -12.95 -11.29
C PRO A 320 -11.57 -11.69 -11.18
N VAL A 321 -10.26 -11.84 -11.38
CA VAL A 321 -9.31 -10.72 -11.30
C VAL A 321 -8.75 -10.40 -12.68
N TRP A 322 -8.93 -9.16 -13.15
CA TRP A 322 -8.43 -8.66 -14.42
C TRP A 322 -7.35 -7.63 -14.17
N ALA A 323 -6.09 -8.00 -14.42
CA ALA A 323 -4.95 -7.28 -13.90
C ALA A 323 -3.94 -6.86 -14.98
N GLY A 324 -3.83 -5.54 -15.24
CA GLY A 324 -2.76 -4.94 -16.03
C GLY A 324 -1.59 -4.58 -15.12
N VAL A 325 -0.65 -5.51 -14.90
CA VAL A 325 0.45 -5.32 -13.94
C VAL A 325 1.76 -5.92 -14.44
N PRO A 326 2.92 -5.29 -14.12
CA PRO A 326 4.22 -5.79 -14.57
C PRO A 326 4.90 -6.68 -13.51
N GLY A 327 5.91 -7.46 -13.95
CA GLY A 327 6.93 -8.10 -13.12
C GLY A 327 6.38 -8.92 -11.97
N PHE A 328 6.89 -8.68 -10.77
CA PHE A 328 6.57 -9.49 -9.58
C PHE A 328 5.06 -9.57 -9.27
N SER A 329 4.30 -8.50 -9.52
CA SER A 329 2.84 -8.53 -9.35
C SER A 329 2.17 -9.48 -10.33
N ALA A 330 2.63 -9.51 -11.58
CA ALA A 330 2.09 -10.41 -12.60
C ALA A 330 2.34 -11.87 -12.23
N ASP A 331 3.56 -12.19 -11.82
CA ASP A 331 3.95 -13.53 -11.42
C ASP A 331 3.22 -13.98 -10.16
N PHE A 332 3.10 -13.08 -9.16
CA PHE A 332 2.35 -13.37 -7.95
C PHE A 332 0.89 -13.69 -8.25
N ILE A 333 0.22 -12.89 -9.09
CA ILE A 333 -1.20 -13.11 -9.42
C ILE A 333 -1.38 -14.42 -10.17
N ARG A 334 -0.52 -14.73 -11.16
CA ARG A 334 -0.58 -16.00 -11.91
C ARG A 334 -0.39 -17.23 -11.03
N ASN A 335 0.49 -17.13 -10.03
CA ASN A 335 0.84 -18.27 -9.18
C ASN A 335 -0.09 -18.46 -7.98
N GLU A 336 -0.69 -17.39 -7.47
CA GLU A 336 -1.42 -17.42 -6.19
C GLU A 336 -2.93 -17.21 -6.33
N ILE A 337 -3.41 -16.71 -7.48
CA ILE A 337 -4.83 -16.39 -7.68
C ILE A 337 -5.36 -17.13 -8.91
N ASP A 338 -6.11 -18.18 -8.69
CA ASP A 338 -6.88 -18.84 -9.74
C ASP A 338 -7.99 -17.92 -10.27
N ASN A 339 -8.43 -18.15 -11.50
CA ASN A 339 -9.40 -17.30 -12.20
C ASN A 339 -8.98 -15.82 -12.23
N ALA A 340 -7.71 -15.59 -12.61
CA ALA A 340 -7.13 -14.29 -12.84
C ALA A 340 -6.54 -14.22 -14.25
N ALA A 341 -6.80 -13.13 -14.96
CA ALA A 341 -6.21 -12.82 -16.26
C ALA A 341 -5.27 -11.64 -16.14
N VAL A 342 -4.00 -11.86 -16.47
CA VAL A 342 -2.93 -10.86 -16.37
C VAL A 342 -2.49 -10.44 -17.76
N PHE A 343 -2.44 -9.13 -17.99
CA PHE A 343 -2.00 -8.53 -19.24
C PHE A 343 -0.91 -7.45 -19.02
N PRO A 344 -0.14 -7.07 -20.07
CA PRO A 344 0.86 -6.01 -19.98
C PRO A 344 0.23 -4.67 -19.58
N PRO A 345 0.87 -3.86 -18.71
CA PRO A 345 0.38 -2.54 -18.34
C PRO A 345 0.14 -1.63 -19.54
N CYS A 346 -0.93 -0.84 -19.49
CA CYS A 346 -1.30 0.15 -20.51
C CYS A 346 -1.59 -0.42 -21.93
N ASP A 347 -1.75 -1.73 -22.05
CA ASP A 347 -2.08 -2.44 -23.28
C ASP A 347 -3.58 -2.81 -23.28
N ALA A 348 -4.40 -2.01 -23.94
CA ALA A 348 -5.85 -2.20 -24.00
C ALA A 348 -6.25 -3.39 -24.88
N GLU A 349 -5.46 -3.72 -25.91
CA GLU A 349 -5.72 -4.86 -26.80
C GLU A 349 -5.47 -6.18 -26.06
N ALA A 350 -4.30 -6.30 -25.41
CA ALA A 350 -4.00 -7.43 -24.55
C ALA A 350 -4.99 -7.58 -23.39
N ALA A 351 -5.49 -6.45 -22.85
CA ALA A 351 -6.53 -6.48 -21.80
C ALA A 351 -7.83 -7.12 -22.32
N VAL A 352 -8.29 -6.75 -23.51
CA VAL A 352 -9.49 -7.36 -24.13
C VAL A 352 -9.27 -8.84 -24.39
N ALA A 353 -8.13 -9.23 -24.94
CA ALA A 353 -7.80 -10.64 -25.16
C ALA A 353 -7.77 -11.42 -23.83
N ALA A 354 -7.19 -10.86 -22.78
CA ALA A 354 -7.13 -11.48 -21.47
C ALA A 354 -8.52 -11.66 -20.81
N LEU A 355 -9.48 -10.79 -21.10
CA LEU A 355 -10.84 -10.88 -20.58
C LEU A 355 -11.52 -12.21 -20.97
N SER A 356 -11.28 -12.70 -22.18
CA SER A 356 -11.85 -13.95 -22.67
C SER A 356 -11.39 -15.20 -21.91
N ALA A 357 -10.27 -15.11 -21.21
CA ALA A 357 -9.73 -16.21 -20.38
C ALA A 357 -10.38 -16.29 -18.99
N LEU A 358 -11.16 -15.28 -18.58
CA LEU A 358 -11.83 -15.27 -17.28
C LEU A 358 -13.13 -16.06 -17.32
N THR A 359 -13.30 -16.93 -16.34
CA THR A 359 -14.62 -17.49 -16.03
C THR A 359 -15.36 -16.51 -15.12
N ILE A 360 -16.50 -16.00 -15.58
CA ILE A 360 -17.27 -15.00 -14.79
C ILE A 360 -18.06 -15.72 -13.70
N GLN A 361 -17.34 -16.18 -12.70
CA GLN A 361 -17.86 -16.91 -11.55
C GLN A 361 -17.04 -16.60 -10.30
N THR A 362 -17.72 -16.40 -9.18
CA THR A 362 -17.05 -16.27 -7.87
C THR A 362 -16.58 -17.65 -7.40
N ARG A 363 -15.28 -17.79 -7.11
CA ARG A 363 -14.65 -19.03 -6.62
C ARG A 363 -13.94 -18.75 -5.31
N PRO A 364 -14.38 -19.35 -4.17
CA PRO A 364 -13.67 -19.20 -2.89
C PRO A 364 -12.22 -19.70 -2.98
N ARG A 365 -11.31 -18.96 -2.34
CA ARG A 365 -9.87 -19.29 -2.30
C ARG A 365 -9.38 -19.47 -0.85
N PRO A 366 -9.82 -20.55 -0.15
CA PRO A 366 -9.53 -20.72 1.27
C PRO A 366 -8.02 -20.79 1.57
N GLY A 367 -7.24 -21.49 0.74
CA GLY A 367 -5.78 -21.55 0.90
C GLY A 367 -5.09 -20.20 0.76
N PHE A 368 -5.57 -19.34 -0.15
CA PHE A 368 -5.09 -17.97 -0.28
C PHE A 368 -5.42 -17.13 0.96
N VAL A 369 -6.64 -17.26 1.46
CA VAL A 369 -7.12 -16.56 2.64
C VAL A 369 -6.32 -16.95 3.88
N GLU A 370 -6.09 -18.24 4.10
CA GLU A 370 -5.29 -18.75 5.20
C GLU A 370 -3.85 -18.25 5.13
N LYS A 371 -3.21 -18.38 3.97
CA LYS A 371 -1.82 -17.99 3.72
C LYS A 371 -1.58 -16.49 3.92
N TYR A 372 -2.54 -15.66 3.52
CA TYR A 372 -2.37 -14.20 3.48
C TYR A 372 -3.23 -13.43 4.50
N SER A 373 -3.75 -14.07 5.54
CA SER A 373 -4.42 -13.38 6.65
C SER A 373 -3.50 -12.31 7.26
N ARG A 374 -3.93 -11.05 7.26
CA ARG A 374 -3.13 -9.95 7.85
C ARG A 374 -2.88 -10.16 9.34
N ALA A 375 -3.87 -10.69 10.06
CA ALA A 375 -3.72 -11.00 11.46
C ALA A 375 -2.61 -12.03 11.71
N ALA A 376 -2.52 -13.10 10.89
CA ALA A 376 -1.46 -14.11 10.97
C ALA A 376 -0.09 -13.52 10.61
N ILE A 377 -0.01 -12.76 9.50
CA ILE A 377 1.23 -12.10 9.07
C ILE A 377 1.73 -11.12 10.14
N CYS A 378 0.84 -10.30 10.71
CA CYS A 378 1.21 -9.34 11.75
C CYS A 378 1.62 -10.00 13.06
N ARG A 379 1.01 -11.14 13.44
CA ARG A 379 1.47 -11.93 14.61
C ARG A 379 2.89 -12.46 14.39
N SER A 380 3.17 -13.03 13.23
CA SER A 380 4.50 -13.54 12.89
C SER A 380 5.54 -12.41 12.85
N MET A 381 5.18 -11.26 12.28
CA MET A 381 6.04 -10.09 12.24
C MET A 381 6.27 -9.50 13.65
N ALA A 382 5.24 -9.47 14.51
CA ALA A 382 5.36 -9.03 15.90
C ALA A 382 6.32 -9.92 16.69
N ALA A 383 6.22 -11.24 16.53
CA ALA A 383 7.15 -12.19 17.14
C ALA A 383 8.58 -11.99 16.64
N ASP A 384 8.77 -11.72 15.35
CA ASP A 384 10.08 -11.42 14.77
C ASP A 384 10.68 -10.10 15.30
N ILE A 385 9.86 -9.05 15.44
CA ILE A 385 10.26 -7.77 16.05
C ILE A 385 10.69 -7.97 17.50
N LEU A 386 9.89 -8.68 18.32
CA LEU A 386 10.19 -8.92 19.72
C LEU A 386 11.45 -9.76 19.91
N ARG A 387 11.66 -10.78 19.08
CA ARG A 387 12.90 -11.57 19.05
C ARG A 387 14.10 -10.68 18.70
N THR A 388 13.99 -9.87 17.64
CA THR A 388 15.04 -8.94 17.24
C THR A 388 15.34 -7.92 18.34
N ALA A 389 14.33 -7.46 19.07
CA ALA A 389 14.49 -6.53 20.18
C ALA A 389 15.29 -7.15 21.36
N ASN A 390 15.18 -8.46 21.56
CA ASN A 390 15.87 -9.19 22.62
C ASN A 390 17.30 -9.64 22.24
N GLU A 391 17.63 -9.68 20.96
CA GLU A 391 18.98 -9.93 20.47
C GLU A 391 19.84 -8.68 20.71
N ARG A 392 20.44 -8.57 21.90
CA ARG A 392 21.40 -7.49 22.20
C ARG A 392 22.63 -7.66 21.31
N ARG A 393 22.98 -6.61 20.58
CA ARG A 393 24.29 -6.50 19.96
C ARG A 393 25.37 -6.31 21.01
#